data_9ab9f78caf9c383e91e4af77b15b02c4
#
_entry.id   9ab9f78caf9c383e91e4af77b15b02c4
#
_cell.length_a   1.000
_cell.length_b   1.000
_cell.length_c   1.000
_cell.angle_alpha   90.00
_cell.angle_beta   90.00
_cell.angle_gamma   90.00
#
_symmetry.space_group_name_H-M   'P 1'
#
loop_
_entity.id
_entity.type
_entity.pdbx_description
1 polymer ?
#
loop_
_entity_poly.entity_id
_entity_poly.type
_entity_poly.pdbx_seq_one_letter_code
_entity_poly.pdbx_strand_id
1 'polypeptide(L)'
;MLDERTLKLLDVINHECTGGGYKVFSIEELVLSLPERYKVDVNSIRESINSLSTREYISVKYQDENEVCLTALPKGRFIFENRIDSEVEREQTSRKYYLFSALGAFFGCVITSVILFVIFLLIRGRI
;
A
#
# COMPACT_ATOMS: atom_id res chain seq x y z
N MET A 1 -0.76 15.76 6.19
CA MET A 1 -0.57 14.67 5.21
C MET A 1 0.88 14.68 4.73
N LEU A 2 1.54 13.55 4.73
CA LEU A 2 2.92 13.46 4.27
C LEU A 2 2.97 13.44 2.73
N ASP A 3 3.95 14.15 2.18
CA ASP A 3 4.27 14.10 0.76
C ASP A 3 4.74 12.69 0.34
N GLU A 4 4.45 12.27 -0.87
CA GLU A 4 4.84 10.94 -1.40
C GLU A 4 6.34 10.69 -1.29
N ARG A 5 7.14 11.70 -1.54
CA ARG A 5 8.60 11.65 -1.41
C ARG A 5 9.03 11.35 0.03
N THR A 6 8.45 12.08 0.98
CA THR A 6 8.69 11.90 2.40
C THR A 6 8.24 10.52 2.87
N LEU A 7 7.13 10.00 2.34
CA LEU A 7 6.67 8.64 2.59
C LEU A 7 7.63 7.58 2.05
N LYS A 8 8.18 7.77 0.86
CA LYS A 8 9.19 6.86 0.30
C LYS A 8 10.47 6.86 1.11
N LEU A 9 10.89 8.02 1.57
CA LEU A 9 12.04 8.12 2.47
C LEU A 9 11.79 7.39 3.80
N LEU A 10 10.61 7.55 4.38
CA LEU A 10 10.20 6.83 5.58
C LEU A 10 10.15 5.30 5.36
N ASP A 11 9.70 4.85 4.20
CA ASP A 11 9.70 3.44 3.83
C ASP A 11 11.11 2.85 3.79
N VAL A 12 12.06 3.55 3.18
CA VAL A 12 13.47 3.17 3.17
C VAL A 12 14.03 3.09 4.59
N ILE A 13 13.75 4.08 5.42
CA ILE A 13 14.18 4.12 6.82
C ILE A 13 13.59 2.94 7.61
N ASN A 14 12.31 2.66 7.45
CA ASN A 14 11.65 1.54 8.12
C ASN A 14 12.26 0.19 7.71
N HIS A 15 12.55 0.03 6.43
CA HIS A 15 13.16 -1.19 5.92
C HIS A 15 14.56 -1.43 6.50
N GLU A 16 15.37 -0.40 6.56
CA GLU A 16 16.73 -0.46 7.10
C GLU A 16 16.76 -0.58 8.63
N CYS A 17 15.76 -0.05 9.32
CA CYS A 17 15.64 -0.09 10.78
C CYS A 17 14.78 -1.27 11.30
N THR A 18 14.59 -2.32 10.53
CA THR A 18 13.73 -3.47 10.87
C THR A 18 14.12 -4.17 12.17
N GLY A 19 15.40 -4.18 12.51
CA GLY A 19 15.91 -4.78 13.74
C GLY A 19 15.74 -3.95 15.02
N GLY A 20 15.19 -2.74 14.90
CA GLY A 20 15.14 -1.77 16.00
C GLY A 20 16.51 -1.11 16.27
N GLY A 21 16.51 -0.07 17.09
CA GLY A 21 17.72 0.69 17.41
C GLY A 21 18.09 1.76 16.37
N TYR A 22 19.07 2.55 16.76
CA TYR A 22 19.57 3.65 15.92
C TYR A 22 20.52 3.13 14.84
N LYS A 23 20.38 3.66 13.65
CA LYS A 23 21.26 3.39 12.52
C LYS A 23 21.80 4.70 11.94
N VAL A 24 23.06 4.68 11.52
CA VAL A 24 23.68 5.81 10.83
C VAL A 24 23.46 5.67 9.33
N PHE A 25 22.89 6.70 8.73
CA PHE A 25 22.70 6.78 7.28
C PHE A 25 23.56 7.89 6.70
N SER A 26 24.18 7.62 5.58
CA SER A 26 24.73 8.67 4.73
C SER A 26 23.60 9.36 3.97
N ILE A 27 23.61 10.69 3.93
CA ILE A 27 22.58 11.45 3.19
C ILE A 27 22.62 11.12 1.70
N GLU A 28 23.81 10.90 1.15
CA GLU A 28 23.97 10.47 -0.24
C GLU A 28 23.35 9.09 -0.51
N GLU A 29 23.52 8.14 0.41
CA GLU A 29 22.88 6.82 0.31
C GLU A 29 21.35 6.92 0.35
N LEU A 30 20.80 7.79 1.17
CA LEU A 30 19.36 8.05 1.22
C LEU A 30 18.85 8.63 -0.09
N VAL A 31 19.58 9.55 -0.70
CA VAL A 31 19.25 10.10 -2.03
C VAL A 31 19.25 9.01 -3.09
N LEU A 32 20.28 8.15 -3.08
CA LEU A 32 20.46 7.06 -4.06
C LEU A 32 19.44 5.93 -3.87
N SER A 33 18.97 5.69 -2.66
CA SER A 33 17.96 4.65 -2.38
C SER A 33 16.55 5.06 -2.81
N LEU A 34 16.30 6.33 -3.05
CA LEU A 34 15.01 6.77 -3.59
C LEU A 34 14.92 6.46 -5.09
N PRO A 35 13.73 6.07 -5.60
CA PRO A 35 13.49 5.93 -7.02
C PRO A 35 13.82 7.22 -7.77
N GLU A 36 14.25 7.13 -9.03
CA GLU A 36 14.62 8.32 -9.83
C GLU A 36 13.54 9.38 -9.90
N ARG A 37 12.29 8.97 -9.89
CA ARG A 37 11.12 9.85 -9.84
C ARG A 37 11.10 10.76 -8.61
N TYR A 38 11.69 10.31 -7.50
CA TYR A 38 11.71 11.02 -6.21
C TYR A 38 13.10 11.52 -5.82
N LYS A 39 14.09 11.38 -6.69
CA LYS A 39 15.42 11.95 -6.45
C LYS A 39 15.35 13.46 -6.31
N VAL A 40 15.96 13.93 -5.27
CA VAL A 40 15.98 15.34 -4.91
C VAL A 40 17.35 15.73 -4.38
N ASP A 41 17.52 17.03 -4.23
CA ASP A 41 18.69 17.62 -3.63
C ASP A 41 18.85 17.22 -2.15
N VAL A 42 20.09 17.24 -1.66
CA VAL A 42 20.46 16.96 -0.27
C VAL A 42 19.67 17.82 0.73
N ASN A 43 19.44 19.08 0.41
CA ASN A 43 18.67 19.98 1.26
C ASN A 43 17.21 19.53 1.42
N SER A 44 16.60 19.06 0.35
CA SER A 44 15.23 18.52 0.37
C SER A 44 15.11 17.26 1.21
N ILE A 45 16.13 16.40 1.20
CA ILE A 45 16.19 15.23 2.08
C ILE A 45 16.28 15.63 3.55
N ARG A 46 17.09 16.64 3.88
CA ARG A 46 17.18 17.16 5.24
C ARG A 46 15.84 17.74 5.73
N GLU A 47 15.15 18.50 4.89
CA GLU A 47 13.82 19.02 5.20
C GLU A 47 12.81 17.87 5.44
N SER A 48 12.85 16.84 4.63
CA SER A 48 12.02 15.64 4.82
C SER A 48 12.32 14.94 6.14
N ILE A 49 13.59 14.77 6.50
CA ILE A 49 14.02 14.19 7.78
C ILE A 49 13.53 15.05 8.95
N ASN A 50 13.68 16.37 8.88
CA ASN A 50 13.19 17.29 9.90
C ASN A 50 11.67 17.24 10.05
N SER A 51 10.94 17.16 8.94
CA SER A 51 9.49 17.01 8.93
C SER A 51 9.04 15.70 9.59
N LEU A 52 9.70 14.59 9.28
CA LEU A 52 9.43 13.29 9.89
C LEU A 52 9.73 13.28 11.39
N SER A 53 10.83 13.90 11.79
CA SER A 53 11.21 14.04 13.20
C SER A 53 10.22 14.90 13.99
N THR A 54 9.80 16.04 13.43
CA THR A 54 8.82 16.95 14.04
C THR A 54 7.46 16.28 14.24
N ARG A 55 7.07 15.40 13.31
CA ARG A 55 5.82 14.64 13.36
C ARG A 55 5.92 13.34 14.16
N GLU A 56 7.06 13.08 14.78
CA GLU A 56 7.30 11.89 15.60
C GLU A 56 7.21 10.55 14.83
N TYR A 57 7.50 10.54 13.55
CA TYR A 57 7.63 9.31 12.77
C TYR A 57 8.99 8.66 12.90
N ILE A 58 10.01 9.46 13.13
CA ILE A 58 11.38 9.04 13.38
C ILE A 58 11.95 9.79 14.58
N SER A 59 12.98 9.20 15.21
CA SER A 59 13.77 9.86 16.26
C SER A 59 15.19 10.05 15.74
N VAL A 60 15.65 11.30 15.68
CA VAL A 60 17.00 11.66 15.25
C VAL A 60 17.88 11.86 16.47
N LYS A 61 18.95 11.07 16.57
CA LYS A 61 19.93 11.17 17.66
C LYS A 61 20.95 12.27 17.40
N TYR A 62 21.47 12.34 16.17
CA TYR A 62 22.29 13.44 15.70
C TYR A 62 22.18 13.56 14.19
N GLN A 63 22.47 14.73 13.66
CA GLN A 63 22.49 15.02 12.24
C GLN A 63 23.69 15.88 11.91
N ASP A 64 24.51 15.38 11.00
CA ASP A 64 25.68 16.07 10.44
C ASP A 64 25.42 16.47 8.98
N GLU A 65 26.39 17.13 8.35
CA GLU A 65 26.29 17.52 6.95
C GLU A 65 26.19 16.32 5.99
N ASN A 66 26.85 15.21 6.32
CA ASN A 66 26.94 14.02 5.49
C ASN A 66 26.20 12.80 6.06
N GLU A 67 25.94 12.78 7.35
CA GLU A 67 25.40 11.64 8.06
C GLU A 67 24.26 12.03 8.99
N VAL A 68 23.36 11.09 9.20
CA VAL A 68 22.28 11.22 10.19
C VAL A 68 22.11 9.91 10.93
N CYS A 69 22.04 9.95 12.25
CA CYS A 69 21.73 8.82 13.09
C CYS A 69 20.28 8.91 13.55
N LEU A 70 19.47 7.97 13.13
CA LEU A 70 18.04 7.96 13.42
C LEU A 70 17.49 6.55 13.56
N THR A 71 16.29 6.45 14.11
CA THR A 71 15.50 5.22 14.17
C THR A 71 14.05 5.49 13.80
N ALA A 72 13.37 4.49 13.26
CA ALA A 72 11.94 4.56 13.01
C ALA A 72 11.16 4.39 14.32
N LEU A 73 10.25 5.31 14.60
CA LEU A 73 9.34 5.21 15.73
C LEU A 73 8.12 4.33 15.36
N PRO A 74 7.41 3.77 16.35
CA PRO A 74 6.22 2.96 16.11
C PRO A 74 5.18 3.65 15.23
N LYS A 75 4.96 4.94 15.40
CA LYS A 75 4.04 5.74 14.58
C LYS A 75 4.38 5.71 13.09
N GLY A 76 5.68 5.78 12.75
CA GLY A 76 6.15 5.68 11.38
C GLY A 76 6.00 4.29 10.77
N ARG A 77 6.12 3.25 11.59
CA ARG A 77 5.90 1.85 11.16
C ARG A 77 4.44 1.57 10.89
N PHE A 78 3.53 2.01 11.75
CA PHE A 78 2.09 1.81 11.61
C PHE A 78 1.48 2.44 10.36
N ILE A 79 2.05 3.53 9.84
CA ILE A 79 1.57 4.14 8.60
C ILE A 79 1.57 3.15 7.44
N PHE A 80 2.62 2.34 7.31
CA PHE A 80 2.74 1.38 6.22
C PHE A 80 1.91 0.12 6.48
N GLU A 81 1.85 -0.36 7.72
CA GLU A 81 1.00 -1.49 8.09
C GLU A 81 -0.47 -1.22 7.76
N ASN A 82 -0.98 -0.07 8.15
CA ASN A 82 -2.36 0.34 7.84
C ASN A 82 -2.61 0.53 6.33
N ARG A 83 -1.61 0.95 5.57
CA ARG A 83 -1.73 1.07 4.11
C ARG A 83 -1.75 -0.29 3.42
N ILE A 84 -0.89 -1.19 3.84
CA ILE A 84 -0.86 -2.56 3.30
C ILE A 84 -2.18 -3.25 3.55
N ASP A 85 -2.73 -3.16 4.75
CA ASP A 85 -4.03 -3.74 5.09
C ASP A 85 -5.16 -3.15 4.24
N SER A 86 -5.17 -1.84 4.02
CA SER A 86 -6.20 -1.18 3.22
C SER A 86 -6.11 -1.51 1.73
N GLU A 87 -4.92 -1.69 1.18
CA GLU A 87 -4.72 -2.10 -0.21
C GLU A 87 -5.08 -3.59 -0.41
N VAL A 88 -4.68 -4.45 0.52
CA VAL A 88 -5.03 -5.88 0.49
C VAL A 88 -6.55 -6.09 0.63
N GLU A 89 -7.21 -5.34 1.52
CA GLU A 89 -8.67 -5.38 1.64
C GLU A 89 -9.37 -4.92 0.36
N ARG A 90 -8.89 -3.87 -0.28
CA ARG A 90 -9.46 -3.38 -1.55
C ARG A 90 -9.33 -4.40 -2.67
N GLU A 91 -8.18 -5.03 -2.82
CA GLU A 91 -7.97 -6.06 -3.84
C GLU A 91 -8.80 -7.33 -3.57
N GLN A 92 -8.86 -7.78 -2.33
CA GLN A 92 -9.67 -8.94 -1.96
C GLN A 92 -11.16 -8.69 -2.13
N THR A 93 -11.65 -7.53 -1.75
CA THR A 93 -13.06 -7.17 -1.90
C THR A 93 -13.45 -7.08 -3.36
N SER A 94 -12.62 -6.47 -4.19
CA SER A 94 -12.84 -6.37 -5.64
C SER A 94 -12.92 -7.74 -6.32
N ARG A 95 -12.00 -8.64 -6.01
CA ARG A 95 -11.99 -10.02 -6.54
C ARG A 95 -13.22 -10.82 -6.12
N LYS A 96 -13.63 -10.70 -4.87
CA LYS A 96 -14.85 -11.36 -4.37
C LYS A 96 -16.10 -10.88 -5.08
N TYR A 97 -16.24 -9.60 -5.30
CA TYR A 97 -17.39 -9.03 -6.03
C TYR A 97 -17.46 -9.53 -7.47
N TYR A 98 -16.35 -9.60 -8.19
CA TYR A 98 -16.32 -10.12 -9.55
C TYR A 98 -16.68 -11.61 -9.61
N LEU A 99 -16.22 -12.41 -8.66
CA LEU A 99 -16.55 -13.83 -8.58
C LEU A 99 -18.03 -14.05 -8.26
N PHE A 100 -18.59 -13.31 -7.31
CA PHE A 100 -20.02 -13.41 -6.98
C PHE A 100 -20.92 -12.92 -8.10
N SER A 101 -20.53 -11.86 -8.79
CA SER A 101 -21.25 -11.33 -9.95
C SER A 101 -21.27 -12.32 -11.11
N ALA A 102 -20.14 -12.95 -11.42
CA ALA A 102 -20.02 -13.97 -12.47
C ALA A 102 -20.85 -15.22 -12.15
N LEU A 103 -20.82 -15.69 -10.90
CA LEU A 103 -21.62 -16.81 -10.43
C LEU A 103 -23.13 -16.52 -10.49
N GLY A 104 -23.56 -15.33 -10.07
CA GLY A 104 -24.95 -14.92 -10.15
C GLY A 104 -25.50 -14.89 -11.57
N ALA A 105 -24.72 -14.38 -12.53
CA ALA A 105 -25.09 -14.37 -13.94
C ALA A 105 -25.21 -15.80 -14.52
N PHE A 106 -24.31 -16.69 -14.14
CA PHE A 106 -24.32 -18.08 -14.61
C PHE A 106 -25.55 -18.85 -14.10
N PHE A 107 -25.88 -18.72 -12.81
CA PHE A 107 -27.08 -19.33 -12.23
C PHE A 107 -28.36 -18.78 -12.83
N GLY A 108 -28.44 -17.48 -13.08
CA GLY A 108 -29.58 -16.86 -13.73
C GLY A 108 -29.87 -17.40 -15.12
N CYS A 109 -28.87 -17.59 -15.95
CA CYS A 109 -29.00 -18.18 -17.29
C CYS A 109 -29.48 -19.64 -17.27
N VAL A 110 -28.97 -20.45 -16.35
CA VAL A 110 -29.37 -21.85 -16.20
C VAL A 110 -30.84 -21.97 -15.80
N ILE A 111 -31.28 -21.21 -14.82
CA ILE A 111 -32.70 -21.23 -14.34
C ILE A 111 -33.65 -20.81 -15.47
N THR A 112 -33.34 -19.74 -16.19
CA THR A 112 -34.13 -19.25 -17.31
C THR A 112 -34.26 -20.29 -18.42
N SER A 113 -33.14 -20.95 -18.75
CA SER A 113 -33.10 -22.01 -19.75
C SER A 113 -33.97 -23.20 -19.38
N VAL A 114 -33.95 -23.62 -18.10
CA VAL A 114 -34.78 -24.74 -17.60
C VAL A 114 -36.25 -24.37 -17.65
N ILE A 115 -36.64 -23.17 -17.25
CA ILE A 115 -38.04 -22.69 -17.31
C ILE A 115 -38.54 -22.69 -18.74
N LEU A 116 -37.80 -22.16 -19.69
CA LEU A 116 -38.18 -22.14 -21.11
C LEU A 116 -38.32 -23.58 -21.67
N PHE A 117 -37.45 -24.49 -21.29
CA PHE A 117 -37.49 -25.88 -21.70
C PHE A 117 -38.76 -26.59 -21.16
N VAL A 118 -39.10 -26.36 -19.90
CA VAL A 118 -40.31 -26.90 -19.31
C VAL A 118 -41.57 -26.36 -20.00
N ILE A 119 -41.63 -25.06 -20.28
CA ILE A 119 -42.76 -24.44 -21.00
C ILE A 119 -42.86 -25.04 -22.41
N PHE A 120 -41.73 -25.24 -23.09
CA PHE A 120 -41.71 -25.84 -24.44
C PHE A 120 -42.27 -27.27 -24.42
N LEU A 121 -41.89 -28.08 -23.42
CA LEU A 121 -42.43 -29.46 -23.27
C LEU A 121 -43.91 -29.47 -22.97
N LEU A 122 -44.42 -28.55 -22.15
CA LEU A 122 -45.86 -28.42 -21.84
C LEU A 122 -46.69 -28.04 -23.06
N ILE A 123 -46.18 -27.13 -23.88
CA ILE A 123 -46.85 -26.75 -25.12
C ILE A 123 -46.87 -27.91 -26.13
N ARG A 124 -45.73 -28.58 -26.26
CA ARG A 124 -45.58 -29.73 -27.17
C ARG A 124 -46.42 -30.94 -26.71
N GLY A 125 -46.58 -31.15 -25.41
CA GLY A 125 -47.41 -32.24 -24.85
C GLY A 125 -48.91 -31.96 -24.95
N ARG A 126 -49.34 -30.72 -25.24
CA ARG A 126 -50.72 -30.38 -25.48
C ARG A 126 -51.17 -30.46 -26.96
N ILE A 127 -50.23 -30.53 -27.82
CA ILE A 127 -50.43 -30.74 -29.24
C ILE A 127 -50.36 -32.25 -29.51
#